data_596713ffde06bd9432fc916241a0fb4e
#
_entry.id   596713ffde06bd9432fc916241a0fb4e
#
_cell.length_a   1.000
_cell.length_b   1.000
_cell.length_c   1.000
_cell.angle_alpha   90.00
_cell.angle_beta   90.00
_cell.angle_gamma   90.00
#
_symmetry.space_group_name_H-M   'P 1'
#
loop_
_entity.id
_entity.type
_entity.pdbx_description
1 polymer ?
#
loop_
_entity_poly.entity_id
_entity_poly.type
_entity_poly.pdbx_seq_one_letter_code
_entity_poly.pdbx_strand_id
1 'polypeptide(L)'
;MSTALLTTQELGITINDRPLLKSLTLSLNPGTFVAVTGPSGSGKTTLLRTLAGELEPAEGKMVNHLDCPTRLAMIFQDLKLADGATALTNVLGGSLGRHSFLSTLFRFPAEEQEKAHRLLAQFGLSGKSNQWTSTLSRGEKQRVAACRTLLTQPKLLIADEPVSSLDPALAEEILTHLSNSILKQNGCLVCALHNDEQVAKFADFVLKLDPSDPNGWTLENLKPKEAR
;
A
#
# COMPACT_ATOMS: atom_id res chain seq x y z
N MET A 1 -1.88 -18.05 18.32
CA MET A 1 -1.50 -16.62 18.16
C MET A 1 -1.19 -16.41 16.71
N SER A 2 -1.80 -15.45 16.04
CA SER A 2 -1.50 -15.16 14.62
C SER A 2 -0.10 -14.56 14.54
N THR A 3 0.77 -15.14 13.72
CA THR A 3 2.14 -14.63 13.51
C THR A 3 2.05 -13.31 12.74
N ALA A 4 2.78 -12.28 13.16
CA ALA A 4 2.87 -11.01 12.44
C ALA A 4 3.32 -11.25 10.99
N LEU A 5 2.91 -10.40 10.06
CA LEU A 5 3.34 -10.46 8.65
C LEU A 5 4.71 -9.79 8.46
N LEU A 6 5.00 -8.77 9.26
CA LEU A 6 6.27 -8.07 9.29
C LEU A 6 6.51 -7.52 10.69
N THR A 7 7.75 -7.58 11.16
CA THR A 7 8.16 -7.00 12.44
C THR A 7 9.40 -6.12 12.26
N THR A 8 9.46 -5.04 13.04
CA THR A 8 10.67 -4.22 13.19
C THR A 8 11.14 -4.25 14.64
N GLN A 9 12.43 -4.18 14.86
CA GLN A 9 13.07 -4.09 16.18
C GLN A 9 14.09 -2.96 16.13
N GLU A 10 13.83 -1.91 16.91
CA GLU A 10 14.69 -0.72 17.02
C GLU A 10 15.08 -0.14 15.66
N LEU A 11 14.14 -0.15 14.71
CA LEU A 11 14.37 0.32 13.35
C LEU A 11 14.75 1.80 13.36
N GLY A 12 15.87 2.13 12.76
CA GLY A 12 16.33 3.49 12.51
C GLY A 12 16.41 3.81 11.03
N ILE A 13 16.01 5.02 10.67
CA ILE A 13 16.05 5.54 9.29
C ILE A 13 16.83 6.85 9.29
N THR A 14 17.81 6.94 8.40
CA THR A 14 18.67 8.12 8.23
C THR A 14 18.67 8.55 6.76
N ILE A 15 18.57 9.85 6.49
CA ILE A 15 18.66 10.44 5.14
C ILE A 15 19.68 11.58 5.21
N ASN A 16 20.69 11.54 4.32
CA ASN A 16 21.75 12.54 4.25
C ASN A 16 22.36 12.82 5.65
N ASP A 17 22.72 11.77 6.36
CA ASP A 17 23.30 11.78 7.71
C ASP A 17 22.41 12.40 8.81
N ARG A 18 21.14 12.64 8.50
CA ARG A 18 20.15 13.11 9.49
C ARG A 18 19.24 11.96 9.89
N PRO A 19 19.15 11.64 11.18
CA PRO A 19 18.19 10.64 11.65
C PRO A 19 16.76 11.18 11.46
N LEU A 20 15.95 10.39 10.81
CA LEU A 20 14.54 10.68 10.52
C LEU A 20 13.61 9.95 11.48
N LEU A 21 14.00 8.74 11.85
CA LEU A 21 13.29 7.85 12.76
C LEU A 21 14.30 6.99 13.51
N LYS A 22 14.08 6.78 14.80
CA LYS A 22 14.91 5.90 15.65
C LYS A 22 14.05 4.96 16.47
N SER A 23 14.61 3.79 16.74
CA SER A 23 14.10 2.79 17.69
C SER A 23 12.64 2.37 17.45
N LEU A 24 12.14 2.42 16.20
CA LEU A 24 10.77 1.97 15.90
C LEU A 24 10.67 0.45 16.05
N THR A 25 9.86 0.02 17.02
CA THR A 25 9.49 -1.39 17.17
C THR A 25 8.01 -1.55 16.86
N LEU A 26 7.70 -2.29 15.80
CA LEU A 26 6.36 -2.42 15.23
C LEU A 26 6.09 -3.88 14.86
N SER A 27 4.84 -4.32 15.03
CA SER A 27 4.33 -5.60 14.54
C SER A 27 3.13 -5.37 13.64
N LEU A 28 3.25 -5.67 12.36
CA LEU A 28 2.16 -5.63 11.40
C LEU A 28 1.43 -6.97 11.40
N ASN A 29 0.24 -6.98 11.98
CA ASN A 29 -0.53 -8.20 12.20
C ASN A 29 -1.58 -8.42 11.11
N PRO A 30 -1.91 -9.69 10.79
CA PRO A 30 -3.04 -10.01 9.93
C PRO A 30 -4.35 -9.37 10.42
N GLY A 31 -5.20 -8.97 9.48
CA GLY A 31 -6.51 -8.38 9.76
C GLY A 31 -6.47 -6.96 10.33
N THR A 32 -5.35 -6.22 10.17
CA THR A 32 -5.22 -4.87 10.71
C THR A 32 -5.00 -3.82 9.62
N PHE A 33 -5.54 -2.62 9.87
CA PHE A 33 -5.24 -1.41 9.12
C PHE A 33 -4.45 -0.44 10.00
N VAL A 34 -3.23 -0.11 9.59
CA VAL A 34 -2.34 0.85 10.26
C VAL A 34 -2.28 2.12 9.42
N ALA A 35 -2.77 3.23 9.95
CA ALA A 35 -2.56 4.54 9.33
C ALA A 35 -1.21 5.11 9.76
N VAL A 36 -0.46 5.69 8.83
CA VAL A 36 0.77 6.46 9.10
C VAL A 36 0.47 7.93 8.90
N THR A 37 0.61 8.74 9.94
CA THR A 37 0.31 10.16 9.94
C THR A 37 1.52 10.99 10.37
N GLY A 38 1.46 12.28 10.12
CA GLY A 38 2.50 13.23 10.44
C GLY A 38 2.59 14.33 9.38
N PRO A 39 3.21 15.46 9.68
CA PRO A 39 3.34 16.58 8.75
C PRO A 39 4.18 16.21 7.51
N SER A 40 4.19 17.10 6.51
CA SER A 40 5.07 16.94 5.36
C SER A 40 6.53 16.91 5.81
N GLY A 41 7.32 16.01 5.24
CA GLY A 41 8.72 15.83 5.61
C GLY A 41 8.98 15.00 6.88
N SER A 42 7.95 14.46 7.56
CA SER A 42 8.12 13.62 8.76
C SER A 42 8.67 12.21 8.46
N GLY A 43 8.93 11.88 7.19
CA GLY A 43 9.51 10.58 6.83
C GLY A 43 8.52 9.49 6.51
N LYS A 44 7.22 9.76 6.37
CA LYS A 44 6.18 8.74 6.04
C LYS A 44 6.57 7.91 4.83
N THR A 45 6.83 8.56 3.69
CA THR A 45 7.23 7.89 2.45
C THR A 45 8.49 7.03 2.63
N THR A 46 9.49 7.54 3.36
CA THR A 46 10.74 6.80 3.62
C THR A 46 10.48 5.58 4.48
N LEU A 47 9.70 5.73 5.56
CA LEU A 47 9.30 4.60 6.40
C LEU A 47 8.53 3.56 5.58
N LEU A 48 7.55 3.97 4.77
CA LEU A 48 6.77 3.05 3.94
C LEU A 48 7.66 2.31 2.94
N ARG A 49 8.61 2.98 2.31
CA ARG A 49 9.58 2.36 1.39
C ARG A 49 10.55 1.42 2.11
N THR A 50 10.95 1.74 3.35
CA THR A 50 11.75 0.84 4.18
C THR A 50 10.94 -0.41 4.54
N LEU A 51 9.68 -0.26 4.99
CA LEU A 51 8.78 -1.39 5.28
C LEU A 51 8.49 -2.24 4.04
N ALA A 52 8.49 -1.64 2.85
CA ALA A 52 8.35 -2.34 1.58
C ALA A 52 9.64 -3.09 1.14
N GLY A 53 10.77 -2.87 1.83
CA GLY A 53 12.06 -3.45 1.48
C GLY A 53 12.75 -2.76 0.30
N GLU A 54 12.33 -1.54 -0.08
CA GLU A 54 13.02 -0.75 -1.10
C GLU A 54 14.23 0.01 -0.56
N LEU A 55 14.21 0.32 0.74
CA LEU A 55 15.30 0.99 1.44
C LEU A 55 15.75 0.14 2.61
N GLU A 56 17.05 0.04 2.77
CA GLU A 56 17.64 -0.63 3.94
C GLU A 56 17.54 0.29 5.16
N PRO A 57 17.20 -0.24 6.35
CA PRO A 57 17.26 0.50 7.58
C PRO A 57 18.71 0.88 7.93
N ALA A 58 18.91 2.06 8.51
CA ALA A 58 20.22 2.49 8.99
C ALA A 58 20.62 1.76 10.29
N GLU A 59 19.64 1.42 11.13
CA GLU A 59 19.80 0.74 12.41
C GLU A 59 18.64 -0.23 12.63
N GLY A 60 18.86 -1.19 13.54
CA GLY A 60 17.85 -2.17 13.93
C GLY A 60 17.65 -3.29 12.92
N LYS A 61 16.50 -3.94 12.99
CA LYS A 61 16.18 -5.10 12.14
C LYS A 61 14.74 -5.04 11.67
N MET A 62 14.51 -5.50 10.44
CA MET A 62 13.20 -5.77 9.89
C MET A 62 13.13 -7.23 9.45
N VAL A 63 12.08 -7.93 9.87
CA VAL A 63 11.85 -9.33 9.51
C VAL A 63 10.52 -9.45 8.79
N ASN A 64 10.58 -9.88 7.54
CA ASN A 64 9.42 -10.23 6.75
C ASN A 64 9.08 -11.70 6.99
N HIS A 65 7.85 -11.98 7.46
CA HIS A 65 7.36 -13.32 7.78
C HIS A 65 6.41 -13.88 6.71
N LEU A 66 6.27 -13.18 5.58
CA LEU A 66 5.46 -13.65 4.46
C LEU A 66 6.10 -14.89 3.84
N ASP A 67 5.27 -15.85 3.48
CA ASP A 67 5.65 -17.10 2.81
C ASP A 67 6.20 -16.90 1.38
N CYS A 68 5.90 -15.75 0.78
CA CYS A 68 6.36 -15.36 -0.55
C CYS A 68 6.58 -13.84 -0.63
N PRO A 69 7.71 -13.36 -1.19
CA PRO A 69 7.98 -11.94 -1.35
C PRO A 69 6.91 -11.20 -2.16
N THR A 70 6.29 -11.86 -3.16
CA THR A 70 5.24 -11.26 -3.99
C THR A 70 3.96 -10.96 -3.22
N ARG A 71 3.83 -11.42 -1.97
CA ARG A 71 2.70 -11.11 -1.08
C ARG A 71 2.82 -9.78 -0.35
N LEU A 72 3.95 -9.08 -0.49
CA LEU A 72 4.10 -7.68 -0.12
C LEU A 72 3.98 -6.84 -1.39
N ALA A 73 3.14 -5.84 -1.38
CA ALA A 73 2.99 -4.91 -2.49
C ALA A 73 2.89 -3.46 -2.01
N MET A 74 3.30 -2.51 -2.87
CA MET A 74 3.26 -1.10 -2.55
C MET A 74 2.54 -0.29 -3.62
N ILE A 75 1.67 0.62 -3.19
CA ILE A 75 1.17 1.74 -3.99
C ILE A 75 2.09 2.93 -3.72
N PHE A 76 2.81 3.36 -4.75
CA PHE A 76 3.75 4.47 -4.67
C PHE A 76 3.07 5.80 -4.89
N GLN A 77 3.56 6.86 -4.29
CA GLN A 77 3.09 8.24 -4.52
C GLN A 77 3.25 8.68 -5.99
N ASP A 78 4.32 8.24 -6.66
CA ASP A 78 4.58 8.46 -8.10
C ASP A 78 3.91 7.43 -9.03
N LEU A 79 3.10 6.53 -8.46
CA LEU A 79 2.29 5.49 -9.10
C LEU A 79 3.05 4.45 -9.93
N LYS A 80 4.23 4.77 -10.44
CA LYS A 80 5.10 3.92 -11.29
C LYS A 80 4.34 3.15 -12.38
N LEU A 81 3.43 3.85 -13.07
CA LEU A 81 2.69 3.30 -14.21
C LEU A 81 3.48 3.49 -15.51
N ALA A 82 3.32 2.55 -16.44
CA ALA A 82 3.85 2.67 -17.78
C ALA A 82 2.93 3.56 -18.63
N ASP A 83 3.34 4.80 -18.91
CA ASP A 83 2.55 5.77 -19.68
C ASP A 83 2.27 5.28 -21.12
N GLY A 84 3.19 4.51 -21.72
CA GLY A 84 3.05 3.90 -23.04
C GLY A 84 2.26 2.58 -23.06
N ALA A 85 1.50 2.30 -22.01
CA ALA A 85 0.63 1.13 -21.92
C ALA A 85 -0.81 1.54 -21.60
N THR A 86 -1.78 0.66 -21.89
CA THR A 86 -3.18 0.90 -21.51
C THR A 86 -3.39 0.70 -20.02
N ALA A 87 -4.53 1.18 -19.50
CA ALA A 87 -4.93 0.94 -18.12
C ALA A 87 -4.96 -0.57 -17.82
N LEU A 88 -5.57 -1.37 -18.70
CA LEU A 88 -5.63 -2.83 -18.55
C LEU A 88 -4.24 -3.46 -18.52
N THR A 89 -3.34 -3.08 -19.43
CA THR A 89 -1.98 -3.60 -19.46
C THR A 89 -1.20 -3.27 -18.19
N ASN A 90 -1.34 -2.05 -17.67
CA ASN A 90 -0.75 -1.68 -16.39
C ASN A 90 -1.29 -2.55 -15.24
N VAL A 91 -2.61 -2.77 -15.17
CA VAL A 91 -3.21 -3.63 -14.14
C VAL A 91 -2.69 -5.06 -14.26
N LEU A 92 -2.67 -5.63 -15.47
CA LEU A 92 -2.17 -6.97 -15.74
C LEU A 92 -0.70 -7.16 -15.35
N GLY A 93 0.10 -6.08 -15.39
CA GLY A 93 1.47 -6.08 -14.85
C GLY A 93 1.57 -6.55 -13.40
N GLY A 94 0.51 -6.37 -12.60
CA GLY A 94 0.44 -6.89 -11.23
C GLY A 94 0.42 -8.42 -11.12
N SER A 95 0.09 -9.14 -12.19
CA SER A 95 0.09 -10.61 -12.19
C SER A 95 1.43 -11.24 -12.59
N LEU A 96 2.38 -10.45 -13.12
CA LEU A 96 3.65 -10.97 -13.67
C LEU A 96 4.45 -11.83 -12.69
N GLY A 97 4.50 -11.44 -11.41
CA GLY A 97 5.24 -12.20 -10.39
C GLY A 97 4.63 -13.57 -10.05
N ARG A 98 3.43 -13.89 -10.54
CA ARG A 98 2.75 -15.18 -10.31
C ARG A 98 2.80 -16.13 -11.50
N HIS A 99 3.26 -15.66 -12.65
CA HIS A 99 3.30 -16.44 -13.89
C HIS A 99 4.71 -16.51 -14.43
N SER A 100 5.01 -17.55 -15.22
CA SER A 100 6.29 -17.62 -15.89
C SER A 100 6.39 -16.57 -16.98
N PHE A 101 7.58 -16.03 -17.21
CA PHE A 101 7.83 -15.02 -18.24
C PHE A 101 7.31 -15.46 -19.64
N LEU A 102 7.52 -16.72 -20.00
CA LEU A 102 7.08 -17.26 -21.30
C LEU A 102 5.56 -17.27 -21.44
N SER A 103 4.81 -17.52 -20.37
CA SER A 103 3.34 -17.56 -20.42
C SER A 103 2.71 -16.18 -20.59
N THR A 104 3.39 -15.11 -20.16
CA THR A 104 2.88 -13.74 -20.20
C THR A 104 3.42 -12.93 -21.39
N LEU A 105 4.48 -13.42 -22.06
CA LEU A 105 5.15 -12.70 -23.15
C LEU A 105 4.20 -12.42 -24.33
N PHE A 106 3.33 -13.38 -24.66
CA PHE A 106 2.42 -13.27 -25.81
C PHE A 106 0.98 -12.93 -25.41
N ARG A 107 0.52 -13.40 -24.26
CA ARG A 107 -0.84 -13.15 -23.79
C ARG A 107 -0.98 -13.46 -22.29
N PHE A 108 -1.60 -12.56 -21.54
CA PHE A 108 -1.99 -12.86 -20.17
C PHE A 108 -3.09 -13.92 -20.11
N PRO A 109 -3.11 -14.80 -19.10
CA PRO A 109 -4.18 -15.77 -18.90
C PRO A 109 -5.57 -15.10 -18.87
N ALA A 110 -6.58 -15.75 -19.44
CA ALA A 110 -7.94 -15.20 -19.51
C ALA A 110 -8.50 -14.88 -18.12
N GLU A 111 -8.19 -15.69 -17.12
CA GLU A 111 -8.59 -15.47 -15.73
C GLU A 111 -8.02 -14.16 -15.15
N GLU A 112 -6.74 -13.85 -15.45
CA GLU A 112 -6.12 -12.61 -14.99
C GLU A 112 -6.72 -11.39 -15.71
N GLN A 113 -7.03 -11.52 -17.01
CA GLN A 113 -7.71 -10.46 -17.76
C GLN A 113 -9.10 -10.19 -17.17
N GLU A 114 -9.86 -11.21 -16.82
CA GLU A 114 -11.17 -11.08 -16.21
C GLU A 114 -11.07 -10.43 -14.81
N LYS A 115 -10.10 -10.85 -13.98
CA LYS A 115 -9.84 -10.22 -12.67
C LYS A 115 -9.47 -8.74 -12.84
N ALA A 116 -8.61 -8.41 -13.81
CA ALA A 116 -8.21 -7.03 -14.09
C ALA A 116 -9.41 -6.18 -14.53
N HIS A 117 -10.28 -6.68 -15.40
CA HIS A 117 -11.50 -5.98 -15.80
C HIS A 117 -12.46 -5.78 -14.62
N ARG A 118 -12.65 -6.79 -13.76
CA ARG A 118 -13.46 -6.65 -12.55
C ARG A 118 -12.90 -5.58 -11.60
N LEU A 119 -11.59 -5.56 -11.38
CA LEU A 119 -10.95 -4.52 -10.57
C LEU A 119 -11.16 -3.13 -11.17
N LEU A 120 -10.89 -2.95 -12.47
CA LEU A 120 -11.13 -1.68 -13.15
C LEU A 120 -12.60 -1.23 -13.01
N ALA A 121 -13.55 -2.15 -13.12
CA ALA A 121 -14.97 -1.84 -12.94
C ALA A 121 -15.28 -1.40 -11.49
N GLN A 122 -14.77 -2.12 -10.49
CA GLN A 122 -14.95 -1.79 -9.07
C GLN A 122 -14.35 -0.41 -8.71
N PHE A 123 -13.32 0.01 -9.43
CA PHE A 123 -12.68 1.31 -9.24
C PHE A 123 -13.21 2.39 -10.20
N GLY A 124 -14.39 2.18 -10.80
CA GLY A 124 -15.06 3.16 -11.67
C GLY A 124 -14.35 3.43 -12.99
N LEU A 125 -13.59 2.45 -13.52
CA LEU A 125 -12.78 2.57 -14.74
C LEU A 125 -13.23 1.62 -15.86
N SER A 126 -14.48 1.13 -15.85
CA SER A 126 -15.00 0.14 -16.82
C SER A 126 -14.77 0.54 -18.28
N GLY A 127 -15.01 1.81 -18.63
CA GLY A 127 -14.83 2.34 -19.99
C GLY A 127 -13.39 2.75 -20.34
N LYS A 128 -12.43 2.56 -19.42
CA LYS A 128 -11.06 3.09 -19.54
C LYS A 128 -10.02 1.99 -19.80
N SER A 129 -10.42 0.72 -19.86
CA SER A 129 -9.51 -0.43 -19.96
C SER A 129 -8.49 -0.30 -21.10
N ASN A 130 -8.93 0.13 -22.27
CA ASN A 130 -8.10 0.29 -23.46
C ASN A 130 -7.50 1.71 -23.63
N GLN A 131 -7.76 2.61 -22.68
CA GLN A 131 -7.23 3.96 -22.74
C GLN A 131 -5.76 3.97 -22.34
N TRP A 132 -4.94 4.73 -23.08
CA TRP A 132 -3.53 4.92 -22.75
C TRP A 132 -3.38 5.63 -21.41
N THR A 133 -2.52 5.11 -20.55
CA THR A 133 -2.30 5.64 -19.19
C THR A 133 -1.82 7.11 -19.23
N SER A 134 -1.05 7.49 -20.24
CA SER A 134 -0.62 8.88 -20.45
C SER A 134 -1.79 9.88 -20.53
N THR A 135 -2.96 9.43 -21.02
CA THR A 135 -4.15 10.28 -21.23
C THR A 135 -5.13 10.28 -20.05
N LEU A 136 -4.86 9.49 -19.02
CA LEU A 136 -5.67 9.43 -17.82
C LEU A 136 -5.39 10.62 -16.90
N SER A 137 -6.41 11.10 -16.21
CA SER A 137 -6.26 12.04 -15.10
C SER A 137 -5.43 11.46 -13.97
N ARG A 138 -4.90 12.29 -13.07
CA ARG A 138 -4.12 11.83 -11.91
C ARG A 138 -4.93 10.88 -11.02
N GLY A 139 -6.20 11.20 -10.76
CA GLY A 139 -7.08 10.33 -9.95
C GLY A 139 -7.40 9.00 -10.65
N GLU A 140 -7.55 8.98 -11.99
CA GLU A 140 -7.69 7.73 -12.75
C GLU A 140 -6.41 6.90 -12.69
N LYS A 141 -5.24 7.52 -12.83
CA LYS A 141 -3.94 6.87 -12.67
C LYS A 141 -3.77 6.27 -11.26
N GLN A 142 -4.19 6.97 -10.20
CA GLN A 142 -4.18 6.42 -8.83
C GLN A 142 -5.03 5.14 -8.73
N ARG A 143 -6.23 5.16 -9.29
CA ARG A 143 -7.12 3.98 -9.30
C ARG A 143 -6.56 2.82 -10.13
N VAL A 144 -5.91 3.09 -11.25
CA VAL A 144 -5.20 2.05 -12.04
C VAL A 144 -4.06 1.45 -11.23
N ALA A 145 -3.27 2.26 -10.52
CA ALA A 145 -2.19 1.77 -9.64
C ALA A 145 -2.73 0.90 -8.50
N ALA A 146 -3.85 1.29 -7.88
CA ALA A 146 -4.53 0.49 -6.87
C ALA A 146 -5.00 -0.87 -7.45
N CYS A 147 -5.65 -0.88 -8.62
CA CYS A 147 -6.06 -2.11 -9.31
C CYS A 147 -4.86 -3.02 -9.62
N ARG A 148 -3.76 -2.46 -10.15
CA ARG A 148 -2.52 -3.20 -10.40
C ARG A 148 -2.00 -3.88 -9.14
N THR A 149 -1.96 -3.12 -8.05
CA THR A 149 -1.45 -3.61 -6.78
C THR A 149 -2.38 -4.68 -6.18
N LEU A 150 -3.69 -4.51 -6.23
CA LEU A 150 -4.63 -5.54 -5.78
C LEU A 150 -4.58 -6.81 -6.64
N LEU A 151 -4.26 -6.69 -7.92
CA LEU A 151 -4.10 -7.89 -8.78
C LEU A 151 -2.92 -8.76 -8.34
N THR A 152 -1.92 -8.23 -7.61
CA THR A 152 -0.85 -9.06 -7.02
C THR A 152 -1.36 -9.99 -5.91
N GLN A 153 -2.56 -9.77 -5.37
CA GLN A 153 -3.16 -10.47 -4.23
C GLN A 153 -2.28 -10.41 -2.96
N PRO A 154 -1.89 -9.21 -2.52
CA PRO A 154 -0.93 -9.07 -1.44
C PRO A 154 -1.56 -9.44 -0.09
N LYS A 155 -0.73 -9.98 0.83
CA LYS A 155 -1.07 -10.13 2.26
C LYS A 155 -0.67 -8.90 3.06
N LEU A 156 0.37 -8.20 2.64
CA LEU A 156 0.78 -6.91 3.20
C LEU A 156 0.74 -5.87 2.07
N LEU A 157 -0.17 -4.92 2.18
CA LEU A 157 -0.26 -3.79 1.28
C LEU A 157 0.24 -2.53 1.99
N ILE A 158 1.23 -1.89 1.40
CA ILE A 158 1.75 -0.60 1.83
C ILE A 158 1.29 0.45 0.81
N ALA A 159 0.70 1.56 1.25
CA ALA A 159 0.15 2.57 0.36
C ALA A 159 0.59 3.98 0.79
N ASP A 160 1.29 4.66 -0.11
CA ASP A 160 1.76 6.02 0.11
C ASP A 160 0.81 7.01 -0.56
N GLU A 161 -0.07 7.62 0.24
CA GLU A 161 -1.08 8.59 -0.16
C GLU A 161 -1.96 8.12 -1.34
N PRO A 162 -2.58 6.92 -1.29
CA PRO A 162 -3.23 6.30 -2.44
C PRO A 162 -4.47 7.06 -2.95
N VAL A 163 -4.99 8.00 -2.18
CA VAL A 163 -6.23 8.75 -2.46
C VAL A 163 -6.06 10.28 -2.43
N SER A 164 -4.83 10.78 -2.35
CA SER A 164 -4.55 12.22 -2.15
C SER A 164 -5.05 13.15 -3.27
N SER A 165 -5.31 12.62 -4.47
CA SER A 165 -5.78 13.39 -5.64
C SER A 165 -7.24 13.14 -5.97
N LEU A 166 -8.02 12.55 -5.05
CA LEU A 166 -9.42 12.22 -5.23
C LEU A 166 -10.30 13.16 -4.39
N ASP A 167 -11.53 13.38 -4.85
CA ASP A 167 -12.53 14.02 -4.01
C ASP A 167 -12.87 13.15 -2.80
N PRO A 168 -13.40 13.72 -1.69
CA PRO A 168 -13.59 12.99 -0.44
C PRO A 168 -14.47 11.74 -0.57
N ALA A 169 -15.54 11.77 -1.37
CA ALA A 169 -16.46 10.65 -1.53
C ALA A 169 -15.77 9.49 -2.27
N LEU A 170 -15.09 9.79 -3.36
CA LEU A 170 -14.32 8.80 -4.12
C LEU A 170 -13.13 8.26 -3.33
N ALA A 171 -12.44 9.10 -2.57
CA ALA A 171 -11.35 8.68 -1.69
C ALA A 171 -11.83 7.64 -0.65
N GLU A 172 -13.00 7.88 -0.05
CA GLU A 172 -13.61 6.95 0.89
C GLU A 172 -14.00 5.62 0.24
N GLU A 173 -14.59 5.67 -0.96
CA GLU A 173 -14.93 4.48 -1.74
C GLU A 173 -13.68 3.63 -2.04
N ILE A 174 -12.60 4.27 -2.51
CA ILE A 174 -11.35 3.59 -2.84
C ILE A 174 -10.68 2.99 -1.59
N LEU A 175 -10.64 3.73 -0.47
CA LEU A 175 -10.13 3.19 0.80
C LEU A 175 -10.95 1.99 1.28
N THR A 176 -12.28 2.04 1.09
CA THR A 176 -13.17 0.92 1.41
C THR A 176 -12.83 -0.31 0.56
N HIS A 177 -12.62 -0.13 -0.75
CA HIS A 177 -12.23 -1.24 -1.64
C HIS A 177 -10.85 -1.81 -1.28
N LEU A 178 -9.85 -0.96 -1.02
CA LEU A 178 -8.51 -1.39 -0.61
C LEU A 178 -8.57 -2.16 0.72
N SER A 179 -9.19 -1.57 1.74
CA SER A 179 -9.34 -2.16 3.07
C SER A 179 -10.04 -3.51 3.00
N ASN A 180 -11.22 -3.57 2.37
CA ASN A 180 -11.98 -4.82 2.23
C ASN A 180 -11.20 -5.90 1.48
N SER A 181 -10.49 -5.53 0.41
CA SER A 181 -9.73 -6.51 -0.39
C SER A 181 -8.59 -7.15 0.40
N ILE A 182 -7.96 -6.39 1.29
CA ILE A 182 -6.82 -6.86 2.09
C ILE A 182 -7.30 -7.56 3.36
N LEU A 183 -8.19 -6.94 4.14
CA LEU A 183 -8.60 -7.47 5.44
C LEU A 183 -9.42 -8.76 5.30
N LYS A 184 -10.27 -8.90 4.28
CA LYS A 184 -11.02 -10.14 4.01
C LYS A 184 -10.10 -11.35 3.73
N GLN A 185 -8.88 -11.11 3.27
CA GLN A 185 -7.87 -12.15 3.08
C GLN A 185 -6.98 -12.37 4.31
N ASN A 186 -7.36 -11.78 5.47
CA ASN A 186 -6.53 -11.76 6.67
C ASN A 186 -5.14 -11.15 6.40
N GLY A 187 -5.11 -10.11 5.56
CA GLY A 187 -3.90 -9.33 5.27
C GLY A 187 -3.77 -8.11 6.20
N CYS A 188 -2.73 -7.31 6.00
CA CYS A 188 -2.50 -6.05 6.68
C CYS A 188 -2.39 -4.91 5.66
N LEU A 189 -3.03 -3.78 5.95
CA LEU A 189 -2.91 -2.54 5.17
C LEU A 189 -2.17 -1.49 6.01
N VAL A 190 -1.07 -0.96 5.46
CA VAL A 190 -0.35 0.19 6.03
C VAL A 190 -0.50 1.35 5.06
N CYS A 191 -1.07 2.47 5.50
CA CYS A 191 -1.45 3.55 4.60
C CYS A 191 -1.07 4.92 5.15
N ALA A 192 -0.31 5.72 4.39
CA ALA A 192 -0.14 7.14 4.71
C ALA A 192 -1.44 7.89 4.40
N LEU A 193 -1.99 8.55 5.40
CA LEU A 193 -3.23 9.35 5.31
C LEU A 193 -3.01 10.73 5.93
N HIS A 194 -3.70 11.74 5.37
CA HIS A 194 -3.67 13.12 5.87
C HIS A 194 -5.01 13.58 6.47
N ASN A 195 -6.09 12.86 6.20
CA ASN A 195 -7.42 13.21 6.67
C ASN A 195 -7.77 12.43 7.94
N ASP A 196 -7.97 13.13 9.04
CA ASP A 196 -8.26 12.54 10.36
C ASP A 196 -9.58 11.74 10.37
N GLU A 197 -10.59 12.15 9.58
CA GLU A 197 -11.84 11.41 9.46
C GLU A 197 -11.62 10.03 8.80
N GLN A 198 -10.76 9.98 7.77
CA GLN A 198 -10.38 8.72 7.13
C GLN A 198 -9.60 7.84 8.10
N VAL A 199 -8.66 8.42 8.87
CA VAL A 199 -7.91 7.69 9.91
C VAL A 199 -8.87 7.09 10.94
N ALA A 200 -9.77 7.90 11.51
CA ALA A 200 -10.72 7.45 12.51
C ALA A 200 -11.69 6.37 11.99
N LYS A 201 -12.08 6.47 10.71
CA LYS A 201 -13.02 5.53 10.08
C LYS A 201 -12.39 4.18 9.76
N PHE A 202 -11.19 4.18 9.19
CA PHE A 202 -10.60 2.98 8.60
C PHE A 202 -9.55 2.30 9.47
N ALA A 203 -8.72 3.06 10.20
CA ALA A 203 -7.57 2.51 10.88
C ALA A 203 -7.94 1.82 12.21
N ASP A 204 -7.24 0.72 12.48
CA ASP A 204 -7.23 0.07 13.79
C ASP A 204 -6.12 0.65 14.67
N PHE A 205 -5.00 1.03 14.04
CA PHE A 205 -3.86 1.67 14.68
C PHE A 205 -3.44 2.91 13.91
N VAL A 206 -2.92 3.91 14.61
CA VAL A 206 -2.28 5.07 14.00
C VAL A 206 -0.84 5.20 14.49
N LEU A 207 0.09 5.20 13.54
CA LEU A 207 1.49 5.52 13.76
C LEU A 207 1.70 6.99 13.40
N LYS A 208 1.92 7.83 14.41
CA LYS A 208 2.19 9.26 14.23
C LYS A 208 3.70 9.48 14.23
N LEU A 209 4.20 10.26 13.28
CA LEU A 209 5.61 10.63 13.18
C LEU A 209 5.79 12.11 13.47
N ASP A 210 6.77 12.44 14.32
CA ASP A 210 7.17 13.82 14.63
C ASP A 210 8.50 14.15 13.93
N PRO A 211 8.54 15.09 12.98
CA PRO A 211 9.78 15.44 12.28
C PRO A 211 10.77 16.21 13.16
N SER A 212 10.35 16.72 14.31
CA SER A 212 11.22 17.47 15.24
C SER A 212 12.01 16.56 16.18
N ASP A 213 11.53 15.32 16.40
CA ASP A 213 12.18 14.30 17.22
C ASP A 213 12.19 12.94 16.53
N PRO A 214 13.35 12.40 16.16
CA PRO A 214 13.45 11.07 15.57
C PRO A 214 12.91 9.93 16.44
N ASN A 215 12.80 10.12 17.75
CA ASN A 215 12.13 9.20 18.68
C ASN A 215 10.68 9.58 18.97
N GLY A 216 10.20 10.68 18.41
CA GLY A 216 8.87 11.25 18.64
C GLY A 216 7.74 10.54 17.91
N TRP A 217 7.89 9.24 17.60
CA TRP A 217 6.79 8.45 17.05
C TRP A 217 5.91 7.88 18.17
N THR A 218 4.62 7.77 17.87
CA THR A 218 3.65 7.11 18.76
C THR A 218 2.81 6.13 17.97
N LEU A 219 2.48 4.99 18.59
CA LEU A 219 1.56 4.00 18.05
C LEU A 219 0.33 3.93 18.95
N GLU A 220 -0.80 4.40 18.46
CA GLU A 220 -2.07 4.42 19.19
C GLU A 220 -3.02 3.36 18.64
N ASN A 221 -3.74 2.66 19.50
CA ASN A 221 -4.82 1.75 19.13
C ASN A 221 -6.14 2.54 19.14
N LEU A 222 -6.77 2.66 17.97
CA LEU A 222 -8.04 3.40 17.80
C LEU A 222 -9.27 2.52 18.03
N LYS A 223 -9.14 1.21 17.82
CA LYS A 223 -10.22 0.23 17.98
C LYS A 223 -9.74 -0.88 18.91
N PRO A 224 -9.83 -0.70 20.25
CA PRO A 224 -9.55 -1.80 21.16
C PRO A 224 -10.46 -2.97 20.77
N LYS A 225 -9.88 -4.16 20.62
CA LYS A 225 -10.63 -5.38 20.24
C LYS A 225 -11.68 -5.69 21.29
N GLU A 226 -12.88 -5.19 21.11
CA GLU A 226 -14.06 -5.94 21.55
C GLU A 226 -14.11 -7.18 20.67
N ALA A 227 -14.19 -8.34 21.28
CA ALA A 227 -14.08 -9.64 20.63
C ALA A 227 -14.98 -9.71 19.37
N ARG A 228 -14.35 -9.84 18.20
CA ARG A 228 -15.02 -10.22 16.94
C ARG A 228 -15.19 -11.72 16.88
#